data_7564b37a890a7b1edf2dd771e8f2b352
#
_entry.id   7564b37a890a7b1edf2dd771e8f2b352
#
_cell.length_a   1.000
_cell.length_b   1.000
_cell.length_c   1.000
_cell.angle_alpha   90.00
_cell.angle_beta   90.00
_cell.angle_gamma   90.00
#
_symmetry.space_group_name_H-M   'P 1'
#
loop_
_entity.id
_entity.type
_entity.pdbx_description
1 polymer ?
#
loop_
_entity_poly.entity_id
_entity_poly.type
_entity_poly.pdbx_seq_one_letter_code
_entity_poly.pdbx_strand_id
1 'polypeptide(L)'
;NLGATQDPRSTLIGNTHFDSKKGTYFSESLFVKAIQTPNAVILLDELSRAHPDAWNILMTVLDYGQRYLRLDEANGTDTIKVADGVTFVATANIGNEYTSTRVMDKALMDRFTIVEMDVLNEEDESTLLNYMFPSVDSVLLGNVAKIATLTRTEANSETARITSGISTRTTVELCGLLFDGFSLEEAAEVSIYPQYDSTGGVDSERTFVKQIVQKFCDDGSSDDLFNEEEMAEAVEDN
;
A
#
# COMPACT_ATOMS: atom_id res chain seq x y z
N ASN A 1 9.46 6.67 6.96
CA ASN A 1 8.10 6.98 6.52
C ASN A 1 7.81 8.46 6.73
N LEU A 2 7.58 9.21 5.64
CA LEU A 2 7.31 10.65 5.69
C LEU A 2 5.83 10.96 6.00
N GLY A 3 4.93 10.04 5.70
CA GLY A 3 3.50 10.19 5.96
C GLY A 3 3.15 10.23 7.44
N ALA A 4 3.96 9.63 8.30
CA ALA A 4 3.76 9.61 9.75
C ALA A 4 4.40 10.80 10.48
N THR A 5 5.10 11.69 9.76
CA THR A 5 5.89 12.76 10.37
C THR A 5 5.05 14.02 10.58
N GLN A 6 4.86 14.43 11.82
CA GLN A 6 4.19 15.69 12.17
C GLN A 6 5.10 16.91 12.05
N ASP A 7 6.41 16.74 12.26
CA ASP A 7 7.44 17.77 12.10
C ASP A 7 8.46 17.36 11.04
N PRO A 8 8.28 17.82 9.80
CA PRO A 8 9.20 17.54 8.70
C PRO A 8 10.61 18.06 8.92
N ARG A 9 10.75 19.19 9.59
CA ARG A 9 12.06 19.79 9.79
C ARG A 9 12.91 18.94 10.73
N SER A 10 12.37 18.50 11.85
CA SER A 10 13.10 17.64 12.78
C SER A 10 13.49 16.31 12.16
N THR A 11 12.62 15.76 11.29
CA THR A 11 12.86 14.46 10.63
C THR A 11 13.88 14.56 9.50
N LEU A 12 13.81 15.61 8.66
CA LEU A 12 14.66 15.76 7.48
C LEU A 12 15.93 16.56 7.75
N ILE A 13 15.88 17.51 8.67
CA ILE A 13 17.01 18.39 8.98
C ILE A 13 17.70 17.96 10.27
N GLY A 14 16.96 17.92 11.37
CA GLY A 14 17.46 17.60 12.69
C GLY A 14 16.90 18.50 13.78
N ASN A 15 17.45 18.37 14.98
CA ASN A 15 16.96 19.07 16.17
C ASN A 15 18.08 19.77 16.91
N THR A 16 17.74 20.89 17.53
CA THR A 16 18.60 21.57 18.50
C THR A 16 18.34 21.00 19.90
N HIS A 17 19.38 20.55 20.55
CA HIS A 17 19.35 19.99 21.89
C HIS A 17 20.13 20.88 22.85
N PHE A 18 19.75 20.85 24.12
CA PHE A 18 20.51 21.46 25.20
C PHE A 18 21.09 20.35 26.10
N ASP A 19 22.37 20.42 26.34
CA ASP A 19 23.07 19.59 27.30
C ASP A 19 23.73 20.45 28.35
N SER A 20 23.61 20.13 29.64
CA SER A 20 24.12 20.96 30.72
C SER A 20 25.65 21.12 30.72
N LYS A 21 26.38 20.22 30.04
CA LYS A 21 27.86 20.27 29.93
C LYS A 21 28.33 20.84 28.60
N LYS A 22 27.57 20.59 27.53
CA LYS A 22 27.95 20.97 26.14
C LYS A 22 27.25 22.25 25.67
N GLY A 23 26.26 22.75 26.44
CA GLY A 23 25.42 23.85 25.98
C GLY A 23 24.42 23.43 24.90
N THR A 24 24.00 24.39 24.11
CA THR A 24 23.10 24.15 22.97
C THR A 24 23.89 23.61 21.78
N TYR A 25 23.44 22.50 21.20
CA TYR A 25 24.06 21.92 19.99
C TYR A 25 22.99 21.42 19.03
N PHE A 26 23.32 21.45 17.75
CA PHE A 26 22.47 20.89 16.70
C PHE A 26 22.84 19.41 16.43
N SER A 27 21.83 18.57 16.32
CA SER A 27 21.97 17.16 15.95
C SER A 27 21.33 16.91 14.59
N GLU A 28 22.15 16.56 13.61
CA GLU A 28 21.70 16.21 12.28
C GLU A 28 20.80 14.98 12.27
N SER A 29 19.76 15.00 11.42
CA SER A 29 18.89 13.86 11.20
C SER A 29 19.62 12.72 10.50
N LEU A 30 18.97 11.53 10.49
CA LEU A 30 19.45 10.41 9.69
C LEU A 30 19.44 10.75 8.19
N PHE A 31 18.48 11.53 7.72
CA PHE A 31 18.38 11.95 6.33
C PHE A 31 19.59 12.81 5.91
N VAL A 32 19.98 13.79 6.73
CA VAL A 32 21.18 14.62 6.49
C VAL A 32 22.43 13.75 6.38
N LYS A 33 22.59 12.77 7.26
CA LYS A 33 23.73 11.83 7.20
C LYS A 33 23.68 10.95 5.95
N ALA A 34 22.49 10.48 5.58
CA ALA A 34 22.29 9.61 4.43
C ALA A 34 22.62 10.32 3.11
N ILE A 35 22.19 11.59 2.93
CA ILE A 35 22.48 12.34 1.69
C ILE A 35 23.97 12.69 1.54
N GLN A 36 24.75 12.65 2.62
CA GLN A 36 26.21 12.85 2.62
C GLN A 36 26.99 11.54 2.37
N THR A 37 26.30 10.39 2.37
CA THR A 37 26.94 9.08 2.18
C THR A 37 26.97 8.74 0.69
N PRO A 38 28.14 8.63 0.04
CA PRO A 38 28.23 8.29 -1.37
C PRO A 38 27.53 6.96 -1.69
N ASN A 39 26.83 6.92 -2.83
CA ASN A 39 26.10 5.75 -3.33
C ASN A 39 24.96 5.26 -2.42
N ALA A 40 24.52 6.08 -1.46
CA ALA A 40 23.36 5.71 -0.64
C ALA A 40 22.08 5.64 -1.48
N VAL A 41 21.23 4.66 -1.17
CA VAL A 41 19.85 4.58 -1.68
C VAL A 41 18.90 5.00 -0.55
N ILE A 42 18.13 6.04 -0.81
CA ILE A 42 17.23 6.67 0.17
C ILE A 42 15.80 6.44 -0.25
N LEU A 43 15.04 5.69 0.56
CA LEU A 43 13.61 5.46 0.36
C LEU A 43 12.79 6.54 1.07
N LEU A 44 12.00 7.28 0.29
CA LEU A 44 11.02 8.26 0.75
C LEU A 44 9.62 7.60 0.72
N ASP A 45 9.31 6.88 1.77
CA ASP A 45 8.08 6.10 1.85
C ASP A 45 6.86 6.96 2.18
N GLU A 46 5.73 6.71 1.50
CA GLU A 46 4.47 7.45 1.61
C GLU A 46 4.60 8.97 1.32
N LEU A 47 5.33 9.33 0.29
CA LEU A 47 5.62 10.74 -0.04
C LEU A 47 4.35 11.57 -0.26
N SER A 48 3.26 10.98 -0.79
CA SER A 48 1.96 11.65 -0.99
C SER A 48 1.25 12.01 0.32
N ARG A 49 1.61 11.39 1.44
CA ARG A 49 1.06 11.71 2.78
C ARG A 49 1.93 12.71 3.55
N ALA A 50 3.11 13.01 3.05
CA ALA A 50 4.02 13.93 3.72
C ALA A 50 3.44 15.34 3.83
N HIS A 51 3.86 16.08 4.86
CA HIS A 51 3.49 17.49 5.01
C HIS A 51 4.13 18.32 3.87
N PRO A 52 3.46 19.36 3.33
CA PRO A 52 4.01 20.20 2.26
C PRO A 52 5.39 20.79 2.58
N ASP A 53 5.68 21.07 3.85
CA ASP A 53 7.02 21.55 4.25
C ASP A 53 8.12 20.51 3.99
N ALA A 54 7.80 19.20 4.09
CA ALA A 54 8.75 18.16 3.69
C ALA A 54 9.04 18.23 2.18
N TRP A 55 8.02 18.47 1.35
CA TRP A 55 8.21 18.63 -0.08
C TRP A 55 9.10 19.83 -0.41
N ASN A 56 8.89 20.97 0.26
CA ASN A 56 9.73 22.17 0.09
C ASN A 56 11.20 21.90 0.43
N ILE A 57 11.45 21.16 1.53
CA ILE A 57 12.81 20.76 1.91
C ILE A 57 13.45 19.87 0.86
N LEU A 58 12.68 18.93 0.29
CA LEU A 58 13.16 17.96 -0.70
C LEU A 58 13.40 18.59 -2.09
N MET A 59 12.76 19.71 -2.42
CA MET A 59 12.83 20.30 -3.75
C MET A 59 14.27 20.51 -4.24
N THR A 60 15.14 21.10 -3.41
CA THR A 60 16.54 21.37 -3.78
C THR A 60 17.42 20.12 -3.71
N VAL A 61 17.07 19.19 -2.82
CA VAL A 61 17.80 17.91 -2.66
C VAL A 61 17.59 17.00 -3.87
N LEU A 62 16.35 16.96 -4.40
CA LEU A 62 15.95 16.12 -5.52
C LEU A 62 16.28 16.75 -6.88
N ASP A 63 16.44 18.06 -6.92
CA ASP A 63 16.71 18.78 -8.18
C ASP A 63 18.08 18.40 -8.76
N TYR A 64 18.09 17.90 -9.99
CA TYR A 64 19.31 17.43 -10.65
C TYR A 64 20.41 18.50 -10.74
N GLY A 65 20.03 19.76 -10.92
CA GLY A 65 20.97 20.88 -11.05
C GLY A 65 21.42 21.49 -9.72
N GLN A 66 20.74 21.17 -8.61
CA GLN A 66 21.01 21.79 -7.32
C GLN A 66 21.64 20.82 -6.33
N ARG A 67 20.98 19.72 -5.99
CA ARG A 67 21.52 18.64 -5.15
C ARG A 67 22.12 19.15 -3.83
N TYR A 68 21.37 19.97 -3.08
CA TYR A 68 21.80 20.47 -1.77
C TYR A 68 20.63 20.60 -0.78
N LEU A 69 20.97 20.59 0.50
CA LEU A 69 20.08 20.88 1.62
C LEU A 69 20.64 22.06 2.43
N ARG A 70 19.79 23.03 2.81
CA ARG A 70 20.17 24.12 3.71
C ARG A 70 19.87 23.79 5.14
N LEU A 71 20.85 23.98 6.03
CA LEU A 71 20.73 23.84 7.46
C LEU A 71 20.76 25.22 8.12
N ASP A 72 19.67 25.96 8.04
CA ASP A 72 19.58 27.31 8.62
C ASP A 72 19.67 27.32 10.15
N GLU A 73 19.42 26.19 10.82
CA GLU A 73 19.49 26.00 12.27
C GLU A 73 20.89 25.60 12.78
N ALA A 74 21.80 25.20 11.91
CA ALA A 74 23.15 24.89 12.30
C ALA A 74 23.96 26.17 12.47
N ASN A 75 24.73 26.26 13.56
CA ASN A 75 25.62 27.40 13.80
C ASN A 75 26.67 27.51 12.69
N GLY A 76 26.39 28.29 11.65
CA GLY A 76 27.37 28.57 10.65
C GLY A 76 27.03 28.21 9.23
N THR A 77 25.79 28.30 8.78
CA THR A 77 25.43 28.31 7.39
C THR A 77 25.67 27.07 6.60
N ASP A 78 25.24 25.99 6.95
CA ASP A 78 25.77 24.93 6.16
C ASP A 78 24.80 24.44 5.09
N THR A 79 25.21 24.68 3.87
CA THR A 79 24.64 24.00 2.72
C THR A 79 25.31 22.64 2.60
N ILE A 80 24.54 21.59 2.86
CA ILE A 80 24.99 20.22 2.68
C ILE A 80 24.76 19.80 1.24
N LYS A 81 25.81 19.42 0.53
CA LYS A 81 25.68 18.82 -0.79
C LYS A 81 25.31 17.37 -0.70
N VAL A 82 24.42 16.95 -1.59
CA VAL A 82 24.14 15.52 -1.78
C VAL A 82 25.36 14.86 -2.40
N ALA A 83 25.86 13.80 -1.77
CA ALA A 83 27.03 13.08 -2.23
C ALA A 83 26.81 12.40 -3.58
N ASP A 84 27.89 12.09 -4.27
CA ASP A 84 27.85 11.44 -5.58
C ASP A 84 27.23 10.04 -5.47
N GLY A 85 26.45 9.64 -6.46
CA GLY A 85 25.80 8.35 -6.55
C GLY A 85 24.60 8.16 -5.62
N VAL A 86 24.21 9.17 -4.83
CA VAL A 86 23.00 9.08 -4.01
C VAL A 86 21.76 9.01 -4.89
N THR A 87 20.96 7.97 -4.68
CA THR A 87 19.72 7.68 -5.41
C THR A 87 18.51 7.80 -4.48
N PHE A 88 17.45 8.44 -4.94
CA PHE A 88 16.20 8.53 -4.22
C PHE A 88 15.15 7.65 -4.88
N VAL A 89 14.46 6.85 -4.07
CA VAL A 89 13.29 6.07 -4.45
C VAL A 89 12.14 6.58 -3.61
N ALA A 90 10.99 6.82 -4.21
CA ALA A 90 9.79 7.26 -3.48
C ALA A 90 8.62 6.32 -3.75
N THR A 91 7.79 6.11 -2.73
CA THR A 91 6.48 5.49 -2.88
C THR A 91 5.40 6.54 -2.67
N ALA A 92 4.35 6.48 -3.46
CA ALA A 92 3.22 7.38 -3.35
C ALA A 92 1.95 6.69 -3.85
N ASN A 93 0.85 6.92 -3.16
CA ASN A 93 -0.47 6.60 -3.70
C ASN A 93 -0.99 7.85 -4.40
N ILE A 94 -1.18 7.76 -5.71
CA ILE A 94 -1.63 8.86 -6.56
C ILE A 94 -2.98 8.46 -7.14
N GLY A 95 -4.04 9.20 -6.80
CA GLY A 95 -5.39 8.94 -7.28
C GLY A 95 -6.43 9.57 -6.35
N ASN A 96 -7.62 9.81 -6.87
CA ASN A 96 -8.72 10.41 -6.10
C ASN A 96 -9.38 9.41 -5.12
N GLU A 97 -9.13 8.12 -5.31
CA GLU A 97 -9.61 7.01 -4.48
C GLU A 97 -8.93 6.94 -3.11
N TYR A 98 -7.78 7.58 -2.96
CA TYR A 98 -7.01 7.55 -1.70
C TYR A 98 -7.36 8.74 -0.80
N THR A 99 -8.27 8.55 0.13
CA THR A 99 -8.84 9.60 1.00
C THR A 99 -7.85 10.33 1.91
N SER A 100 -6.69 9.75 2.16
CA SER A 100 -5.65 10.32 3.05
C SER A 100 -4.44 10.86 2.30
N THR A 101 -4.47 10.89 0.97
CA THR A 101 -3.39 11.42 0.15
C THR A 101 -3.63 12.88 -0.22
N ARG A 102 -2.56 13.65 -0.27
CA ARG A 102 -2.60 15.02 -0.80
C ARG A 102 -2.30 14.97 -2.29
N VAL A 103 -2.89 15.89 -3.04
CA VAL A 103 -2.46 16.11 -4.42
C VAL A 103 -1.00 16.55 -4.39
N MET A 104 -0.13 15.71 -4.91
CA MET A 104 1.30 16.03 -4.96
C MET A 104 1.57 17.18 -5.90
N ASP A 105 2.47 18.06 -5.49
CA ASP A 105 2.93 19.16 -6.32
C ASP A 105 3.57 18.60 -7.60
N LYS A 106 3.14 19.12 -8.75
CA LYS A 106 3.67 18.73 -10.05
C LYS A 106 5.18 18.96 -10.13
N ALA A 107 5.68 20.06 -9.56
CA ALA A 107 7.12 20.36 -9.53
C ALA A 107 7.90 19.31 -8.73
N LEU A 108 7.33 18.71 -7.69
CA LEU A 108 7.95 17.59 -6.98
C LEU A 108 7.94 16.32 -7.83
N MET A 109 6.81 16.03 -8.50
CA MET A 109 6.69 14.86 -9.37
C MET A 109 7.65 14.91 -10.56
N ASP A 110 7.88 16.09 -11.15
CA ASP A 110 8.80 16.30 -12.27
C ASP A 110 10.28 15.95 -11.93
N ARG A 111 10.59 15.75 -10.64
CA ARG A 111 11.93 15.34 -10.17
C ARG A 111 12.13 13.82 -10.10
N PHE A 112 11.08 13.07 -10.41
CA PHE A 112 11.11 11.62 -10.41
C PHE A 112 10.75 11.03 -11.78
N THR A 113 11.34 9.90 -12.09
CA THR A 113 10.79 9.01 -13.11
C THR A 113 9.67 8.20 -12.47
N ILE A 114 8.45 8.38 -12.96
CA ILE A 114 7.26 7.74 -12.40
C ILE A 114 7.11 6.37 -13.03
N VAL A 115 6.93 5.36 -12.18
CA VAL A 115 6.56 4.00 -12.56
C VAL A 115 5.24 3.69 -11.88
N GLU A 116 4.21 3.49 -12.68
CA GLU A 116 2.91 3.04 -12.18
C GLU A 116 2.97 1.54 -11.90
N MET A 117 2.40 1.14 -10.77
CA MET A 117 2.33 -0.26 -10.36
C MET A 117 0.87 -0.60 -10.10
N ASP A 118 0.34 -1.48 -10.93
CA ASP A 118 -0.99 -2.04 -10.75
C ASP A 118 -1.01 -3.17 -9.71
N VAL A 119 -2.22 -3.55 -9.30
CA VAL A 119 -2.43 -4.78 -8.54
C VAL A 119 -2.08 -5.99 -9.42
N LEU A 120 -1.63 -7.07 -8.81
CA LEU A 120 -1.33 -8.30 -9.52
C LEU A 120 -2.60 -8.87 -10.17
N ASN A 121 -2.47 -9.39 -11.38
CA ASN A 121 -3.50 -10.22 -11.99
C ASN A 121 -3.57 -11.59 -11.32
N GLU A 122 -4.57 -12.40 -11.64
CA GLU A 122 -4.80 -13.72 -11.03
C GLU A 122 -3.59 -14.66 -11.18
N GLU A 123 -2.97 -14.70 -12.36
CA GLU A 123 -1.85 -15.59 -12.65
C GLU A 123 -0.59 -15.20 -11.86
N ASP A 124 -0.24 -13.93 -11.87
CA ASP A 124 0.93 -13.41 -11.15
C ASP A 124 0.73 -13.53 -9.64
N GLU A 125 -0.48 -13.28 -9.13
CA GLU A 125 -0.79 -13.44 -7.71
C GLU A 125 -0.74 -14.90 -7.28
N SER A 126 -1.32 -15.82 -8.07
CA SER A 126 -1.20 -17.26 -7.83
C SER A 126 0.27 -17.72 -7.84
N THR A 127 1.07 -17.22 -8.76
CA THR A 127 2.51 -17.51 -8.83
C THR A 127 3.24 -17.03 -7.58
N LEU A 128 2.97 -15.80 -7.13
CA LEU A 128 3.52 -15.25 -5.90
C LEU A 128 3.17 -16.10 -4.67
N LEU A 129 1.89 -16.45 -4.52
CA LEU A 129 1.40 -17.23 -3.38
C LEU A 129 2.00 -18.65 -3.36
N ASN A 130 2.10 -19.31 -4.52
CA ASN A 130 2.78 -20.61 -4.62
C ASN A 130 4.27 -20.54 -4.29
N TYR A 131 4.95 -19.45 -4.66
CA TYR A 131 6.35 -19.23 -4.29
C TYR A 131 6.53 -19.02 -2.78
N MET A 132 5.63 -18.26 -2.14
CA MET A 132 5.71 -17.95 -0.71
C MET A 132 5.27 -19.13 0.18
N PHE A 133 4.31 -19.92 -0.25
CA PHE A 133 3.68 -21.01 0.52
C PHE A 133 3.72 -22.35 -0.22
N PRO A 134 4.90 -22.89 -0.53
CA PRO A 134 5.05 -24.07 -1.38
C PRO A 134 4.52 -25.36 -0.76
N SER A 135 4.17 -25.38 0.53
CA SER A 135 3.57 -26.54 1.22
C SER A 135 2.07 -26.49 1.32
N VAL A 136 1.44 -25.40 0.93
CA VAL A 136 -0.03 -25.27 0.83
C VAL A 136 -0.46 -25.78 -0.54
N ASP A 137 -1.65 -26.40 -0.61
CA ASP A 137 -2.20 -26.89 -1.88
C ASP A 137 -2.29 -25.75 -2.92
N SER A 138 -1.72 -25.99 -4.09
CA SER A 138 -1.68 -24.99 -5.17
C SER A 138 -3.08 -24.64 -5.72
N VAL A 139 -4.04 -25.56 -5.64
CA VAL A 139 -5.44 -25.29 -6.02
C VAL A 139 -6.05 -24.29 -5.04
N LEU A 140 -5.82 -24.50 -3.74
CA LEU A 140 -6.30 -23.60 -2.69
C LEU A 140 -5.67 -22.20 -2.82
N LEU A 141 -4.38 -22.12 -3.08
CA LEU A 141 -3.69 -20.84 -3.36
C LEU A 141 -4.24 -20.15 -4.62
N GLY A 142 -4.54 -20.91 -5.66
CA GLY A 142 -5.21 -20.42 -6.86
C GLY A 142 -6.61 -19.87 -6.57
N ASN A 143 -7.36 -20.52 -5.69
CA ASN A 143 -8.69 -20.04 -5.25
C ASN A 143 -8.58 -18.70 -4.51
N VAL A 144 -7.55 -18.51 -3.67
CA VAL A 144 -7.29 -17.21 -3.01
C VAL A 144 -7.03 -16.11 -4.04
N ALA A 145 -6.21 -16.39 -5.06
CA ALA A 145 -5.95 -15.43 -6.15
C ALA A 145 -7.23 -15.08 -6.93
N LYS A 146 -8.12 -16.06 -7.19
CA LYS A 146 -9.43 -15.84 -7.82
C LYS A 146 -10.34 -14.97 -6.96
N ILE A 147 -10.43 -15.24 -5.66
CA ILE A 147 -11.22 -14.41 -4.70
C ILE A 147 -10.74 -12.96 -4.78
N ALA A 148 -9.43 -12.72 -4.78
CA ALA A 148 -8.88 -11.37 -4.88
C ALA A 148 -9.26 -10.71 -6.21
N THR A 149 -9.12 -11.41 -7.32
CA THR A 149 -9.48 -10.91 -8.66
C THR A 149 -10.96 -10.58 -8.76
N LEU A 150 -11.86 -11.45 -8.26
CA LEU A 150 -13.30 -11.22 -8.27
C LEU A 150 -13.69 -10.00 -7.44
N THR A 151 -13.12 -9.83 -6.25
CA THR A 151 -13.40 -8.65 -5.41
C THR A 151 -12.87 -7.37 -6.03
N ARG A 152 -11.71 -7.37 -6.66
CA ARG A 152 -11.14 -6.22 -7.38
C ARG A 152 -11.98 -5.83 -8.60
N THR A 153 -12.43 -6.82 -9.36
CA THR A 153 -13.30 -6.61 -10.52
C THR A 153 -14.63 -6.01 -10.09
N GLU A 154 -15.24 -6.54 -9.04
CA GLU A 154 -16.49 -5.99 -8.49
C GLU A 154 -16.32 -4.56 -8.00
N ALA A 155 -15.27 -4.26 -7.23
CA ALA A 155 -15.01 -2.92 -6.70
C ALA A 155 -14.79 -1.86 -7.81
N ASN A 156 -14.33 -2.28 -8.98
CA ASN A 156 -14.10 -1.41 -10.13
C ASN A 156 -15.28 -1.40 -11.14
N SER A 157 -16.37 -2.10 -10.84
CA SER A 157 -17.55 -2.12 -11.71
C SER A 157 -18.39 -0.84 -11.55
N GLU A 158 -19.18 -0.49 -12.59
CA GLU A 158 -20.11 0.65 -12.53
C GLU A 158 -21.22 0.47 -11.49
N THR A 159 -21.54 -0.78 -11.15
CA THR A 159 -22.54 -1.17 -10.16
C THR A 159 -21.93 -1.82 -8.93
N ALA A 160 -20.74 -1.36 -8.54
CA ALA A 160 -19.98 -1.94 -7.45
C ALA A 160 -20.81 -2.08 -6.16
N ARG A 161 -20.83 -3.30 -5.62
CA ARG A 161 -21.46 -3.63 -4.33
C ARG A 161 -20.50 -3.59 -3.15
N ILE A 162 -19.20 -3.42 -3.43
CA ILE A 162 -18.15 -3.27 -2.44
C ILE A 162 -17.27 -2.08 -2.80
N THR A 163 -16.76 -1.40 -1.80
CA THR A 163 -15.95 -0.17 -1.95
C THR A 163 -14.51 -0.43 -2.33
N SER A 164 -13.98 -1.62 -2.04
CA SER A 164 -12.59 -1.96 -2.35
C SER A 164 -12.42 -3.46 -2.54
N GLY A 165 -11.50 -3.84 -3.43
CA GLY A 165 -11.08 -5.23 -3.59
C GLY A 165 -10.01 -5.63 -2.57
N ILE A 166 -9.82 -6.93 -2.39
CA ILE A 166 -8.80 -7.50 -1.49
C ILE A 166 -7.40 -7.18 -2.00
N SER A 167 -6.54 -6.69 -1.13
CA SER A 167 -5.14 -6.39 -1.45
C SER A 167 -4.28 -7.66 -1.49
N THR A 168 -3.16 -7.63 -2.23
CA THR A 168 -2.15 -8.72 -2.19
C THR A 168 -1.60 -8.95 -0.77
N ARG A 169 -1.56 -7.92 0.08
CA ARG A 169 -1.18 -8.10 1.50
C ARG A 169 -2.19 -9.00 2.22
N THR A 170 -3.47 -8.81 1.99
CA THR A 170 -4.53 -9.63 2.57
C THR A 170 -4.47 -11.07 2.06
N THR A 171 -4.19 -11.29 0.77
CA THR A 171 -4.06 -12.67 0.24
C THR A 171 -2.85 -13.39 0.83
N VAL A 172 -1.72 -12.71 1.04
CA VAL A 172 -0.54 -13.26 1.72
C VAL A 172 -0.85 -13.59 3.18
N GLU A 173 -1.56 -12.72 3.91
CA GLU A 173 -1.98 -12.96 5.29
C GLU A 173 -2.90 -14.17 5.39
N LEU A 174 -3.90 -14.27 4.51
CA LEU A 174 -4.82 -15.40 4.44
C LEU A 174 -4.07 -16.71 4.15
N CYS A 175 -3.14 -16.71 3.18
CA CYS A 175 -2.32 -17.88 2.89
C CYS A 175 -1.39 -18.27 4.05
N GLY A 176 -0.96 -17.32 4.87
CA GLY A 176 -0.26 -17.60 6.13
C GLY A 176 -1.11 -18.42 7.09
N LEU A 177 -2.39 -18.08 7.22
CA LEU A 177 -3.34 -18.84 8.06
C LEU A 177 -3.62 -20.24 7.49
N LEU A 178 -3.76 -20.37 6.15
CA LEU A 178 -3.86 -21.68 5.50
C LEU A 178 -2.62 -22.54 5.74
N PHE A 179 -1.43 -21.95 5.71
CA PHE A 179 -0.18 -22.64 6.05
C PHE A 179 -0.15 -23.12 7.50
N ASP A 180 -0.74 -22.37 8.42
CA ASP A 180 -0.89 -22.74 9.84
C ASP A 180 -1.99 -23.79 10.08
N GLY A 181 -2.72 -24.20 9.04
CA GLY A 181 -3.69 -25.27 9.07
C GLY A 181 -5.13 -24.84 9.28
N PHE A 182 -5.44 -23.56 9.20
CA PHE A 182 -6.83 -23.07 9.18
C PHE A 182 -7.47 -23.36 7.84
N SER A 183 -8.79 -23.59 7.84
CA SER A 183 -9.59 -23.68 6.61
C SER A 183 -9.69 -22.31 5.92
N LEU A 184 -10.08 -22.30 4.64
CA LEU A 184 -10.29 -21.07 3.88
C LEU A 184 -11.36 -20.19 4.54
N GLU A 185 -12.44 -20.79 5.04
CA GLU A 185 -13.52 -20.08 5.71
C GLU A 185 -13.04 -19.43 7.02
N GLU A 186 -12.34 -20.19 7.88
CA GLU A 186 -11.79 -19.66 9.14
C GLU A 186 -10.78 -18.54 8.90
N ALA A 187 -9.89 -18.71 7.91
CA ALA A 187 -8.92 -17.69 7.54
C ALA A 187 -9.61 -16.43 7.01
N ALA A 188 -10.66 -16.56 6.21
CA ALA A 188 -11.42 -15.43 5.69
C ALA A 188 -12.21 -14.67 6.77
N GLU A 189 -12.72 -15.36 7.80
CA GLU A 189 -13.42 -14.72 8.94
C GLU A 189 -12.54 -13.67 9.64
N VAL A 190 -11.24 -13.87 9.71
CA VAL A 190 -10.32 -12.97 10.43
C VAL A 190 -9.54 -12.03 9.50
N SER A 191 -9.24 -12.43 8.27
CA SER A 191 -8.39 -11.64 7.37
C SER A 191 -9.19 -10.83 6.33
N ILE A 192 -10.35 -11.33 5.88
CA ILE A 192 -11.12 -10.71 4.79
C ILE A 192 -12.35 -9.97 5.33
N TYR A 193 -13.26 -10.68 6.01
CA TYR A 193 -14.58 -10.12 6.33
C TYR A 193 -14.57 -8.88 7.21
N PRO A 194 -13.63 -8.71 8.17
CA PRO A 194 -13.57 -7.49 8.97
C PRO A 194 -13.26 -6.21 8.18
N GLN A 195 -12.73 -6.33 6.96
CA GLN A 195 -12.40 -5.20 6.09
C GLN A 195 -13.64 -4.57 5.43
N TYR A 196 -14.80 -5.25 5.48
CA TYR A 196 -16.03 -4.84 4.81
C TYR A 196 -17.13 -4.49 5.80
N ASP A 197 -17.93 -3.47 5.43
CA ASP A 197 -19.07 -3.04 6.25
C ASP A 197 -20.14 -4.14 6.33
N SER A 198 -20.69 -4.33 7.54
CA SER A 198 -21.80 -5.25 7.81
C SER A 198 -23.15 -4.56 7.86
N THR A 199 -23.20 -3.22 7.70
CA THR A 199 -24.43 -2.44 7.70
C THR A 199 -25.26 -2.79 6.47
N GLY A 200 -26.53 -3.11 6.63
CA GLY A 200 -27.41 -3.54 5.53
C GLY A 200 -27.78 -5.02 5.58
N GLY A 201 -27.24 -5.79 6.52
CA GLY A 201 -27.60 -7.21 6.70
C GLY A 201 -27.24 -8.06 5.48
N VAL A 202 -28.24 -8.67 4.84
CA VAL A 202 -28.06 -9.53 3.66
C VAL A 202 -27.51 -8.79 2.44
N ASP A 203 -27.75 -7.49 2.32
CA ASP A 203 -27.28 -6.65 1.22
C ASP A 203 -25.96 -5.92 1.54
N SER A 204 -25.32 -6.26 2.68
CA SER A 204 -24.05 -5.64 3.08
C SER A 204 -22.87 -6.08 2.20
N GLU A 205 -21.85 -5.23 2.10
CA GLU A 205 -20.59 -5.56 1.45
C GLU A 205 -20.00 -6.88 1.98
N ARG A 206 -20.00 -7.04 3.31
CA ARG A 206 -19.50 -8.24 3.97
C ARG A 206 -20.25 -9.50 3.55
N THR A 207 -21.58 -9.44 3.46
CA THR A 207 -22.38 -10.59 3.01
C THR A 207 -22.05 -10.95 1.57
N PHE A 208 -21.91 -9.97 0.71
CA PHE A 208 -21.52 -10.19 -0.68
C PHE A 208 -20.13 -10.84 -0.80
N VAL A 209 -19.13 -10.35 -0.05
CA VAL A 209 -17.80 -10.95 -0.04
C VAL A 209 -17.81 -12.37 0.54
N LYS A 210 -18.63 -12.64 1.57
CA LYS A 210 -18.84 -14.01 2.07
C LYS A 210 -19.34 -14.95 0.97
N GLN A 211 -20.30 -14.51 0.17
CA GLN A 211 -20.80 -15.31 -0.97
C GLN A 211 -19.71 -15.60 -2.01
N ILE A 212 -18.80 -14.66 -2.26
CA ILE A 212 -17.64 -14.89 -3.15
C ILE A 212 -16.75 -15.99 -2.57
N VAL A 213 -16.37 -15.87 -1.29
CA VAL A 213 -15.45 -16.82 -0.62
C VAL A 213 -16.07 -18.21 -0.54
N GLN A 214 -17.35 -18.32 -0.21
CA GLN A 214 -18.07 -19.59 -0.08
C GLN A 214 -18.04 -20.44 -1.36
N LYS A 215 -18.02 -19.82 -2.55
CA LYS A 215 -17.86 -20.55 -3.81
C LYS A 215 -16.57 -21.39 -3.91
N PHE A 216 -15.59 -21.10 -3.06
CA PHE A 216 -14.28 -21.75 -3.05
C PHE A 216 -14.00 -22.55 -1.77
N CYS A 217 -14.96 -22.57 -0.81
CA CYS A 217 -14.83 -23.32 0.45
C CYS A 217 -15.26 -24.77 0.33
N ASP A 218 -16.15 -25.11 -0.62
CA ASP A 218 -16.65 -26.47 -0.79
C ASP A 218 -15.67 -27.31 -1.62
N ASP A 219 -15.20 -28.41 -1.02
CA ASP A 219 -14.43 -29.45 -1.70
C ASP A 219 -15.26 -30.11 -2.82
N GLY A 220 -15.18 -29.54 -4.02
CA GLY A 220 -15.45 -30.28 -5.27
C GLY A 220 -16.88 -30.78 -5.51
N SER A 221 -17.89 -30.31 -4.82
CA SER A 221 -19.30 -30.50 -5.18
C SER A 221 -19.98 -29.16 -5.50
N SER A 222 -19.42 -28.42 -6.46
CA SER A 222 -20.14 -27.32 -7.08
C SER A 222 -21.11 -27.87 -8.10
N ASP A 223 -22.20 -28.45 -7.69
CA ASP A 223 -23.41 -28.42 -8.47
C ASP A 223 -24.01 -27.03 -8.32
N ASP A 224 -23.96 -26.29 -9.39
CA ASP A 224 -24.68 -25.09 -9.77
C ASP A 224 -25.82 -24.64 -8.81
N LEU A 225 -25.49 -23.83 -7.80
CA LEU A 225 -26.49 -23.12 -7.03
C LEU A 225 -26.99 -21.84 -7.72
N PHE A 226 -26.40 -21.49 -8.87
CA PHE A 226 -26.86 -20.38 -9.71
C PHE A 226 -26.68 -20.75 -11.19
N ASN A 227 -27.56 -21.64 -11.67
CA ASN A 227 -27.72 -21.84 -13.12
C ASN A 227 -28.44 -20.61 -13.67
N GLU A 228 -27.78 -19.86 -14.58
CA GLU A 228 -28.38 -18.70 -15.24
C GLU A 228 -29.70 -19.05 -15.98
N GLU A 229 -29.91 -20.33 -16.29
CA GLU A 229 -31.13 -20.83 -16.91
C GLU A 229 -32.34 -20.84 -15.94
N GLU A 230 -32.17 -21.10 -14.64
CA GLU A 230 -33.27 -21.06 -13.67
C GLU A 230 -33.72 -19.63 -13.34
N MET A 231 -32.83 -18.64 -13.47
CA MET A 231 -33.20 -17.22 -13.29
C MET A 231 -33.97 -16.68 -14.49
N ALA A 232 -33.79 -17.26 -15.68
CA ALA A 232 -34.54 -16.86 -16.86
C ALA A 232 -35.98 -17.41 -16.85
N GLU A 233 -36.23 -18.62 -16.34
CA GLU A 233 -37.57 -19.19 -16.23
C GLU A 233 -38.45 -18.52 -15.15
N ALA A 234 -37.86 -18.01 -14.09
CA ALA A 234 -38.60 -17.31 -13.02
C ALA A 234 -39.12 -15.91 -13.44
N VAL A 235 -38.67 -15.36 -14.55
CA VAL A 235 -39.10 -14.05 -15.06
C VAL A 235 -40.23 -14.18 -16.09
N GLU A 236 -40.48 -15.35 -16.67
CA GLU A 236 -41.57 -15.55 -17.64
C GLU A 236 -42.92 -15.96 -17.03
N ASP A 237 -43.01 -16.26 -15.73
CA ASP A 237 -44.24 -16.69 -15.06
C ASP A 237 -44.86 -15.64 -14.12
N ASN A 238 -44.64 -14.32 -14.33
CA ASN A 238 -45.35 -13.25 -13.64
C ASN A 238 -45.88 -12.19 -14.58
#